data_2878ebecd2892bc2dda5b2f1221a695a
#
_entry.id   2878ebecd2892bc2dda5b2f1221a695a
#
_cell.length_a   1.000
_cell.length_b   1.000
_cell.length_c   1.000
_cell.angle_alpha   90.00
_cell.angle_beta   90.00
_cell.angle_gamma   90.00
#
_symmetry.space_group_name_H-M   'P 1'
#
loop_
_entity.id
_entity.type
_entity.pdbx_description
1 polymer ?
#
loop_
_entity_poly.entity_id
_entity_poly.type
_entity_poly.pdbx_seq_one_letter_code
_entity_poly.pdbx_strand_id
1 'polypeptide(L)'
;RRAQLEAAAALWLEGLPDGTDDFEKVKYIYDELILRTEYEQGSADSQNICSVLLNQRSVCQGYAKTFQYLCQLAGIPAMLVTGEVNGEGHAWNIVFLDGDWYYIDPTWGDASYQREEGEETPTLTETVNYDYFCVTTQEIERTHSMDDNQLLPVCNAVQDQYYRHEGLYLQSADKEKIDEIFARAAQKGAPMVCFQC
;
A
#
# COMPACT_ATOMS: atom_id res chain seq x y z
N ARG A 1 5.66 -2.36 26.72
CA ARG A 1 5.05 -1.89 25.45
C ARG A 1 6.07 -1.82 24.29
N ARG A 2 7.27 -1.21 24.49
CA ARG A 2 8.30 -1.14 23.44
C ARG A 2 8.75 -2.54 22.96
N ALA A 3 9.12 -3.43 23.86
CA ALA A 3 9.54 -4.80 23.53
C ALA A 3 8.42 -5.61 22.84
N GLN A 4 7.14 -5.33 23.16
CA GLN A 4 6.00 -5.95 22.49
C GLN A 4 5.86 -5.47 21.04
N LEU A 5 6.09 -4.17 20.80
CA LEU A 5 6.08 -3.60 19.45
C LEU A 5 7.22 -4.15 18.60
N GLU A 6 8.43 -4.20 19.16
CA GLU A 6 9.59 -4.75 18.46
C GLU A 6 9.38 -6.24 18.12
N ALA A 7 8.80 -7.03 19.04
CA ALA A 7 8.48 -8.43 18.79
C ALA A 7 7.36 -8.59 17.73
N ALA A 8 6.32 -7.77 17.79
CA ALA A 8 5.25 -7.79 16.78
C ALA A 8 5.77 -7.42 15.41
N ALA A 9 6.57 -6.36 15.30
CA ALA A 9 7.16 -5.95 14.03
C ALA A 9 8.10 -7.02 13.44
N ALA A 10 8.90 -7.66 14.29
CA ALA A 10 9.75 -8.77 13.86
C ALA A 10 8.93 -9.95 13.33
N LEU A 11 7.82 -10.30 14.00
CA LEU A 11 6.89 -11.34 13.53
C LEU A 11 6.24 -11.00 12.19
N TRP A 12 5.89 -9.73 11.96
CA TRP A 12 5.32 -9.29 10.70
C TRP A 12 6.33 -9.38 9.55
N LEU A 13 7.61 -9.17 9.83
CA LEU A 13 8.69 -9.25 8.84
C LEU A 13 9.31 -10.66 8.71
N GLU A 14 8.91 -11.61 9.54
CA GLU A 14 9.45 -13.00 9.50
C GLU A 14 9.16 -13.69 8.15
N GLY A 15 8.04 -13.36 7.52
CA GLY A 15 7.67 -13.89 6.19
C GLY A 15 8.32 -13.16 5.01
N LEU A 16 9.14 -12.12 5.27
CA LEU A 16 9.83 -11.40 4.21
C LEU A 16 10.90 -12.32 3.57
N PRO A 17 10.81 -12.61 2.26
CA PRO A 17 11.73 -13.55 1.64
C PRO A 17 13.18 -13.03 1.65
N ASP A 18 14.12 -13.89 1.96
CA ASP A 18 15.55 -13.56 1.91
C ASP A 18 16.01 -13.27 0.47
N GLY A 19 16.79 -12.21 0.29
CA GLY A 19 17.40 -11.88 -1.01
C GLY A 19 16.45 -11.30 -2.05
N THR A 20 15.25 -10.90 -1.65
CA THR A 20 14.32 -10.14 -2.49
C THR A 20 14.81 -8.70 -2.71
N ASP A 21 14.45 -8.13 -3.85
CA ASP A 21 14.69 -6.71 -4.12
C ASP A 21 13.81 -5.80 -3.26
N ASP A 22 14.02 -4.52 -3.36
CA ASP A 22 13.32 -3.55 -2.50
C ASP A 22 11.84 -3.40 -2.89
N PHE A 23 11.48 -3.59 -4.17
CA PHE A 23 10.09 -3.62 -4.61
C PHE A 23 9.29 -4.75 -3.93
N GLU A 24 9.81 -5.98 -3.95
CA GLU A 24 9.17 -7.13 -3.31
C GLU A 24 9.05 -6.96 -1.80
N LYS A 25 10.05 -6.35 -1.14
CA LYS A 25 9.96 -6.05 0.29
C LYS A 25 8.86 -5.04 0.60
N VAL A 26 8.78 -3.95 -0.18
CA VAL A 26 7.74 -2.92 -0.01
C VAL A 26 6.37 -3.49 -0.28
N LYS A 27 6.23 -4.30 -1.34
CA LYS A 27 4.99 -4.99 -1.67
C LYS A 27 4.55 -5.92 -0.54
N TYR A 28 5.46 -6.73 -0.01
CA TYR A 28 5.18 -7.60 1.13
C TYR A 28 4.67 -6.81 2.35
N ILE A 29 5.36 -5.71 2.71
CA ILE A 29 4.96 -4.86 3.84
C ILE A 29 3.57 -4.23 3.60
N TYR A 30 3.30 -3.78 2.38
CA TYR A 30 2.02 -3.22 1.98
C TYR A 30 0.88 -4.24 2.12
N ASP A 31 1.08 -5.42 1.54
CA ASP A 31 0.11 -6.52 1.59
C ASP A 31 -0.19 -6.96 3.03
N GLU A 32 0.85 -7.24 3.82
CA GLU A 32 0.71 -7.67 5.20
C GLU A 32 0.01 -6.62 6.08
N LEU A 33 0.33 -5.34 5.86
CA LEU A 33 -0.31 -4.25 6.58
C LEU A 33 -1.81 -4.19 6.30
N ILE A 34 -2.20 -4.28 5.04
CA ILE A 34 -3.59 -4.23 4.61
C ILE A 34 -4.36 -5.48 5.06
N LEU A 35 -3.80 -6.66 4.84
CA LEU A 35 -4.48 -7.93 5.15
C LEU A 35 -4.63 -8.20 6.65
N ARG A 36 -3.79 -7.59 7.49
CA ARG A 36 -3.83 -7.79 8.96
C ARG A 36 -4.50 -6.66 9.73
N THR A 37 -4.86 -5.56 9.09
CA THR A 37 -5.39 -4.38 9.79
C THR A 37 -6.79 -4.07 9.31
N GLU A 38 -7.70 -3.91 10.25
CA GLU A 38 -9.07 -3.43 9.99
C GLU A 38 -9.10 -1.89 10.14
N TYR A 39 -9.66 -1.18 9.16
CA TYR A 39 -9.85 0.25 9.29
C TYR A 39 -11.01 0.55 10.25
N GLU A 40 -10.71 1.17 11.39
CA GLU A 40 -11.70 1.46 12.43
C GLU A 40 -11.49 2.85 13.02
N GLN A 41 -12.51 3.72 12.88
CA GLN A 41 -12.52 5.01 13.55
C GLN A 41 -12.85 4.85 15.04
N GLY A 42 -12.14 5.63 15.89
CA GLY A 42 -12.40 5.65 17.33
C GLY A 42 -11.78 4.51 18.13
N SER A 43 -11.01 3.63 17.52
CA SER A 43 -10.24 2.62 18.23
C SER A 43 -9.13 3.25 19.10
N ALA A 44 -8.77 2.57 20.19
CA ALA A 44 -7.73 3.04 21.09
C ALA A 44 -6.37 3.12 20.39
N ASP A 45 -5.63 4.20 20.63
CA ASP A 45 -4.31 4.43 20.02
C ASP A 45 -4.32 4.50 18.47
N SER A 46 -5.47 4.74 17.83
CA SER A 46 -5.71 4.63 16.37
C SER A 46 -4.77 5.45 15.48
N GLN A 47 -4.03 6.41 16.03
CA GLN A 47 -3.10 7.27 15.29
C GLN A 47 -1.62 6.88 15.47
N ASN A 48 -1.35 5.70 15.98
CA ASN A 48 0.04 5.25 16.20
C ASN A 48 0.22 3.75 15.90
N ILE A 49 1.47 3.32 15.80
CA ILE A 49 1.83 1.94 15.42
C ILE A 49 1.32 0.86 16.39
N CYS A 50 0.94 1.23 17.62
CA CYS A 50 0.41 0.24 18.58
C CYS A 50 -0.97 -0.26 18.15
N SER A 51 -1.80 0.58 17.54
CA SER A 51 -3.12 0.21 17.06
C SER A 51 -3.04 -0.87 15.98
N VAL A 52 -2.08 -0.74 15.08
CA VAL A 52 -1.83 -1.70 14.02
C VAL A 52 -1.15 -2.96 14.56
N LEU A 53 0.06 -2.82 15.10
CA LEU A 53 0.92 -3.97 15.43
C LEU A 53 0.40 -4.81 16.59
N LEU A 54 -0.37 -4.24 17.52
CA LEU A 54 -0.87 -4.95 18.70
C LEU A 54 -2.37 -5.21 18.67
N ASN A 55 -3.17 -4.33 18.04
CA ASN A 55 -4.62 -4.42 18.06
C ASN A 55 -5.21 -4.73 16.67
N GLN A 56 -4.42 -4.60 15.59
CA GLN A 56 -4.84 -4.84 14.21
C GLN A 56 -6.05 -3.99 13.77
N ARG A 57 -6.19 -2.78 14.34
CA ARG A 57 -7.26 -1.82 14.05
C ARG A 57 -6.72 -0.40 14.11
N SER A 58 -6.96 0.39 13.08
CA SER A 58 -6.39 1.72 13.00
C SER A 58 -7.12 2.64 12.03
N VAL A 59 -6.67 3.88 11.95
CA VAL A 59 -7.01 4.87 10.92
C VAL A 59 -5.78 5.16 10.05
N CYS A 60 -5.92 5.99 9.03
CA CYS A 60 -4.88 6.32 8.05
C CYS A 60 -3.50 6.65 8.67
N GLN A 61 -3.47 7.43 9.75
CA GLN A 61 -2.22 7.81 10.39
C GLN A 61 -1.49 6.62 11.06
N GLY A 62 -2.23 5.63 11.57
CA GLY A 62 -1.62 4.40 12.09
C GLY A 62 -1.09 3.50 10.98
N TYR A 63 -1.83 3.36 9.88
CA TYR A 63 -1.37 2.69 8.65
C TYR A 63 -0.07 3.29 8.15
N ALA A 64 -0.05 4.59 7.89
CA ALA A 64 1.11 5.29 7.33
C ALA A 64 2.35 5.23 8.24
N LYS A 65 2.17 5.40 9.56
CA LYS A 65 3.28 5.27 10.53
C LYS A 65 3.80 3.85 10.63
N THR A 66 2.93 2.85 10.55
CA THR A 66 3.35 1.45 10.62
C THR A 66 4.08 1.04 9.36
N PHE A 67 3.58 1.44 8.19
CA PHE A 67 4.27 1.25 6.93
C PHE A 67 5.69 1.83 6.97
N GLN A 68 5.82 3.10 7.36
CA GLN A 68 7.13 3.75 7.53
C GLN A 68 8.05 2.97 8.48
N TYR A 69 7.53 2.53 9.62
CA TYR A 69 8.31 1.81 10.62
C TYR A 69 8.80 0.44 10.11
N LEU A 70 7.93 -0.33 9.45
CA LEU A 70 8.29 -1.62 8.88
C LEU A 70 9.30 -1.47 7.73
N CYS A 71 9.12 -0.48 6.84
CA CYS A 71 10.09 -0.17 5.80
C CYS A 71 11.47 0.16 6.38
N GLN A 72 11.53 1.00 7.42
CA GLN A 72 12.79 1.33 8.10
C GLN A 72 13.48 0.09 8.70
N LEU A 73 12.73 -0.83 9.28
CA LEU A 73 13.28 -2.10 9.79
C LEU A 73 13.77 -3.01 8.66
N ALA A 74 13.15 -2.96 7.49
CA ALA A 74 13.58 -3.68 6.28
C ALA A 74 14.72 -2.99 5.52
N GLY A 75 15.21 -1.83 6.01
CA GLY A 75 16.29 -1.07 5.40
C GLY A 75 15.87 -0.15 4.24
N ILE A 76 14.57 0.10 4.09
CA ILE A 76 13.99 0.91 3.00
C ILE A 76 13.66 2.31 3.51
N PRO A 77 14.17 3.38 2.88
CA PRO A 77 13.80 4.74 3.24
C PRO A 77 12.33 5.02 2.92
N ALA A 78 11.58 5.44 3.94
CA ALA A 78 10.19 5.84 3.80
C ALA A 78 9.89 7.06 4.69
N MET A 79 9.01 7.95 4.24
CA MET A 79 8.59 9.13 4.98
C MET A 79 7.07 9.19 5.07
N LEU A 80 6.58 9.76 6.17
CA LEU A 80 5.18 10.08 6.35
C LEU A 80 4.85 11.35 5.56
N VAL A 81 3.73 11.33 4.88
CA VAL A 81 3.11 12.48 4.20
C VAL A 81 1.78 12.76 4.86
N THR A 82 1.45 14.03 5.05
CA THR A 82 0.14 14.48 5.54
C THR A 82 -0.50 15.46 4.56
N GLY A 83 -1.81 15.55 4.61
CA GLY A 83 -2.58 16.43 3.76
C GLY A 83 -4.07 16.13 3.86
N GLU A 84 -4.78 16.30 2.77
CA GLU A 84 -6.22 16.12 2.70
C GLU A 84 -6.63 15.23 1.53
N VAL A 85 -7.71 14.48 1.73
CA VAL A 85 -8.43 13.73 0.70
C VAL A 85 -9.92 14.02 0.88
N ASN A 86 -10.59 14.48 -0.17
CA ASN A 86 -12.01 14.89 -0.13
C ASN A 86 -12.33 15.93 0.96
N GLY A 87 -11.35 16.78 1.33
CA GLY A 87 -11.50 17.80 2.38
C GLY A 87 -11.36 17.27 3.81
N GLU A 88 -10.95 16.02 3.99
CA GLU A 88 -10.65 15.41 5.28
C GLU A 88 -9.14 15.18 5.44
N GLY A 89 -8.62 15.41 6.65
CA GLY A 89 -7.21 15.18 6.96
C GLY A 89 -6.82 13.72 6.74
N HIS A 90 -5.73 13.49 6.01
CA HIS A 90 -5.24 12.17 5.65
C HIS A 90 -3.73 12.04 5.82
N ALA A 91 -3.24 10.80 5.93
CA ALA A 91 -1.83 10.48 6.04
C ALA A 91 -1.48 9.25 5.21
N TRP A 92 -0.39 9.35 4.44
CA TRP A 92 0.16 8.30 3.58
C TRP A 92 1.69 8.36 3.57
N ASN A 93 2.35 7.83 2.57
CA ASN A 93 3.81 7.73 2.56
C ASN A 93 4.41 8.10 1.19
N ILE A 94 5.71 8.41 1.22
CA ILE A 94 6.61 8.20 0.10
C ILE A 94 7.68 7.17 0.48
N VAL A 95 8.14 6.41 -0.50
CA VAL A 95 9.13 5.34 -0.35
C VAL A 95 10.21 5.49 -1.42
N PHE A 96 11.45 5.15 -1.08
CA PHE A 96 12.59 5.21 -2.00
C PHE A 96 12.94 3.80 -2.46
N LEU A 97 12.80 3.55 -3.75
CA LEU A 97 13.05 2.27 -4.42
C LEU A 97 13.92 2.50 -5.66
N ASP A 98 14.93 1.68 -5.85
CA ASP A 98 15.77 1.63 -7.06
C ASP A 98 16.30 2.97 -7.57
N GLY A 99 16.51 3.92 -6.65
CA GLY A 99 17.05 5.24 -6.95
C GLY A 99 16.02 6.35 -7.11
N ASP A 100 14.72 6.05 -7.02
CA ASP A 100 13.63 6.99 -7.21
C ASP A 100 12.65 7.00 -6.02
N TRP A 101 11.92 8.10 -5.88
CA TRP A 101 10.84 8.23 -4.90
C TRP A 101 9.48 7.96 -5.53
N TYR A 102 8.59 7.30 -4.75
CA TYR A 102 7.23 6.97 -5.13
C TYR A 102 6.26 7.29 -4.01
N TYR A 103 5.06 7.75 -4.35
CA TYR A 103 3.96 7.82 -3.38
C TYR A 103 3.31 6.46 -3.19
N ILE A 104 2.87 6.20 -1.96
CA ILE A 104 2.20 4.96 -1.59
C ILE A 104 1.18 5.22 -0.47
N ASP A 105 -0.05 4.74 -0.65
CA ASP A 105 -1.10 4.86 0.37
C ASP A 105 -1.67 3.50 0.76
N PRO A 106 -1.22 2.92 1.88
CA PRO A 106 -1.74 1.65 2.35
C PRO A 106 -3.21 1.70 2.79
N THR A 107 -3.73 2.86 3.19
CA THR A 107 -5.14 3.01 3.57
C THR A 107 -6.06 2.89 2.37
N TRP A 108 -5.71 3.54 1.27
CA TRP A 108 -6.46 3.45 0.02
C TRP A 108 -6.19 2.15 -0.75
N GLY A 109 -5.12 1.44 -0.35
CA GLY A 109 -4.86 0.07 -0.75
C GLY A 109 -5.77 -0.96 -0.08
N ASP A 110 -6.35 -0.60 1.06
CA ASP A 110 -7.28 -1.44 1.78
C ASP A 110 -8.69 -1.34 1.19
N ALA A 111 -9.10 -2.34 0.42
CA ALA A 111 -10.42 -2.38 -0.21
C ALA A 111 -11.56 -2.39 0.83
N SER A 112 -11.29 -2.74 2.08
CA SER A 112 -12.30 -2.70 3.16
C SER A 112 -12.62 -1.27 3.61
N TYR A 113 -11.68 -0.34 3.48
CA TYR A 113 -11.86 1.07 3.81
C TYR A 113 -12.91 1.77 2.94
N GLN A 114 -13.06 1.36 1.69
CA GLN A 114 -13.95 1.99 0.71
C GLN A 114 -15.38 1.46 0.74
N ARG A 115 -15.75 0.61 1.71
CA ARG A 115 -17.08 0.01 1.78
C ARG A 115 -18.07 0.89 2.53
N GLU A 116 -19.30 0.96 1.98
CA GLU A 116 -20.44 1.48 2.72
C GLU A 116 -20.97 0.43 3.72
N GLU A 117 -21.42 0.89 4.91
CA GLU A 117 -22.06 0.01 5.89
C GLU A 117 -23.28 -0.72 5.27
N GLY A 118 -23.21 -2.03 5.19
CA GLY A 118 -24.33 -2.88 4.72
C GLY A 118 -24.10 -3.59 3.38
N GLU A 119 -22.98 -3.39 2.71
CA GLU A 119 -22.62 -4.20 1.55
C GLU A 119 -22.19 -5.61 1.97
N GLU A 120 -22.90 -6.64 1.44
CA GLU A 120 -22.48 -8.03 1.62
C GLU A 120 -21.08 -8.24 1.04
N THR A 121 -20.20 -8.81 1.85
CA THR A 121 -18.82 -9.12 1.48
C THR A 121 -18.81 -10.13 0.32
N PRO A 122 -18.37 -9.75 -0.89
CA PRO A 122 -18.04 -10.79 -1.86
C PRO A 122 -16.92 -11.65 -1.28
N THR A 123 -16.98 -12.94 -1.46
CA THR A 123 -15.97 -13.92 -1.01
C THR A 123 -14.57 -13.72 -1.64
N LEU A 124 -14.38 -12.66 -2.42
CA LEU A 124 -13.13 -12.24 -3.09
C LEU A 124 -12.44 -11.04 -2.40
N THR A 125 -12.78 -10.75 -1.16
CA THR A 125 -12.49 -9.46 -0.51
C THR A 125 -11.18 -9.36 0.28
N GLU A 126 -10.30 -10.27 0.10
CA GLU A 126 -8.91 -10.11 0.51
C GLU A 126 -8.06 -9.52 -0.64
N THR A 127 -8.66 -8.69 -1.48
CA THR A 127 -7.93 -8.08 -2.59
C THR A 127 -7.33 -6.76 -2.16
N VAL A 128 -6.01 -6.72 -2.15
CA VAL A 128 -5.23 -5.49 -2.02
C VAL A 128 -5.42 -4.66 -3.28
N ASN A 129 -5.77 -3.38 -3.13
CA ASN A 129 -5.80 -2.42 -4.23
C ASN A 129 -4.41 -1.82 -4.44
N TYR A 130 -3.83 -2.00 -5.62
CA TYR A 130 -2.51 -1.48 -5.97
C TYR A 130 -2.55 -0.16 -6.77
N ASP A 131 -3.71 0.47 -6.94
CA ASP A 131 -3.84 1.75 -7.65
C ASP A 131 -3.08 2.90 -6.95
N TYR A 132 -2.78 2.71 -5.66
CA TYR A 132 -2.01 3.66 -4.83
C TYR A 132 -0.66 3.09 -4.39
N PHE A 133 -0.13 2.12 -5.14
CA PHE A 133 1.18 1.52 -4.86
C PHE A 133 2.24 2.06 -5.82
N CYS A 134 3.24 2.75 -5.29
CA CYS A 134 4.38 3.31 -6.03
C CYS A 134 3.96 4.24 -7.19
N VAL A 135 3.07 5.19 -6.91
CA VAL A 135 2.54 6.11 -7.91
C VAL A 135 3.35 7.41 -7.98
N THR A 136 3.21 8.13 -9.09
CA THR A 136 3.86 9.42 -9.32
C THR A 136 3.16 10.56 -8.56
N THR A 137 3.85 11.72 -8.45
CA THR A 137 3.24 12.96 -7.95
C THR A 137 1.97 13.31 -8.73
N GLN A 138 2.01 13.24 -10.07
CA GLN A 138 0.86 13.56 -10.90
C GLN A 138 -0.34 12.63 -10.66
N GLU A 139 -0.10 11.37 -10.33
CA GLU A 139 -1.16 10.39 -10.08
C GLU A 139 -1.77 10.58 -8.70
N ILE A 140 -0.95 10.74 -7.66
CA ILE A 140 -1.44 10.92 -6.29
C ILE A 140 -2.23 12.23 -6.14
N GLU A 141 -1.81 13.32 -6.79
CA GLU A 141 -2.46 14.63 -6.77
C GLU A 141 -3.87 14.65 -7.40
N ARG A 142 -4.28 13.59 -8.08
CA ARG A 142 -5.67 13.48 -8.58
C ARG A 142 -6.69 13.35 -7.45
N THR A 143 -6.26 12.86 -6.31
CA THR A 143 -7.13 12.54 -5.17
C THR A 143 -6.61 13.11 -3.86
N HIS A 144 -5.31 13.35 -3.73
CA HIS A 144 -4.63 13.79 -2.51
C HIS A 144 -4.07 15.20 -2.68
N SER A 145 -4.18 16.01 -1.64
CA SER A 145 -3.58 17.34 -1.54
C SER A 145 -2.60 17.36 -0.39
N MET A 146 -1.30 17.55 -0.66
CA MET A 146 -0.26 17.57 0.36
C MET A 146 -0.26 18.89 1.13
N ASP A 147 0.10 18.85 2.41
CA ASP A 147 0.31 20.05 3.22
C ASP A 147 1.49 20.88 2.69
N ASP A 148 1.32 22.19 2.54
CA ASP A 148 2.33 23.13 1.99
C ASP A 148 3.64 23.21 2.78
N ASN A 149 3.66 22.74 4.03
CA ASN A 149 4.82 22.80 4.92
C ASN A 149 5.80 21.61 4.78
N GLN A 150 5.53 20.70 3.86
CA GLN A 150 6.36 19.53 3.63
C GLN A 150 7.25 19.72 2.39
N LEU A 151 8.55 19.47 2.55
CA LEU A 151 9.49 19.43 1.44
C LEU A 151 9.57 17.99 0.90
N LEU A 152 8.73 17.69 -0.09
CA LEU A 152 8.66 16.37 -0.70
C LEU A 152 9.35 16.37 -2.07
N PRO A 153 10.02 15.28 -2.45
CA PRO A 153 10.57 15.13 -3.79
C PRO A 153 9.43 15.00 -4.82
N VAL A 154 9.70 15.43 -6.05
CA VAL A 154 8.79 15.16 -7.17
C VAL A 154 9.03 13.73 -7.64
N CYS A 155 8.00 12.88 -7.57
CA CYS A 155 8.04 11.48 -7.97
C CYS A 155 7.57 11.35 -9.42
N ASN A 156 8.48 11.03 -10.34
CA ASN A 156 8.17 10.92 -11.78
C ASN A 156 8.45 9.52 -12.34
N ALA A 157 9.14 8.67 -11.57
CA ALA A 157 9.47 7.32 -11.98
C ALA A 157 8.21 6.44 -12.02
N VAL A 158 8.18 5.50 -12.95
CA VAL A 158 7.01 4.64 -13.20
C VAL A 158 7.37 3.15 -13.25
N GLN A 159 8.66 2.81 -13.19
CA GLN A 159 9.12 1.42 -13.32
C GLN A 159 8.60 0.51 -12.20
N ASP A 160 8.52 1.04 -10.97
CA ASP A 160 8.06 0.31 -9.79
C ASP A 160 6.56 0.53 -9.48
N GLN A 161 5.80 1.14 -10.39
CA GLN A 161 4.35 1.07 -10.33
C GLN A 161 3.91 -0.39 -10.46
N TYR A 162 3.01 -0.86 -9.58
CA TYR A 162 2.60 -2.25 -9.51
C TYR A 162 2.23 -2.85 -10.88
N TYR A 163 1.30 -2.22 -11.59
CA TYR A 163 0.81 -2.75 -12.87
C TYR A 163 1.89 -2.77 -13.96
N ARG A 164 2.84 -1.85 -13.92
CA ARG A 164 3.97 -1.81 -14.87
C ARG A 164 5.01 -2.87 -14.53
N HIS A 165 5.40 -2.94 -13.26
CA HIS A 165 6.36 -3.92 -12.76
C HIS A 165 5.87 -5.36 -13.00
N GLU A 166 4.61 -5.64 -12.73
CA GLU A 166 4.00 -6.95 -12.92
C GLU A 166 3.62 -7.27 -14.38
N GLY A 167 3.83 -6.33 -15.31
CA GLY A 167 3.45 -6.50 -16.72
C GLY A 167 1.93 -6.55 -16.92
N LEU A 168 1.18 -5.87 -16.06
CA LEU A 168 -0.28 -5.75 -16.08
C LEU A 168 -0.74 -4.38 -16.60
N TYR A 169 0.18 -3.56 -17.10
CA TYR A 169 -0.12 -2.27 -17.71
C TYR A 169 -0.24 -2.40 -19.23
N LEU A 170 -1.35 -1.92 -19.79
CA LEU A 170 -1.63 -1.89 -21.21
C LEU A 170 -1.54 -0.47 -21.74
N GLN A 171 -0.73 -0.25 -22.78
CA GLN A 171 -0.66 1.05 -23.45
C GLN A 171 -1.81 1.28 -24.46
N SER A 172 -2.50 0.22 -24.84
CA SER A 172 -3.63 0.21 -25.76
C SER A 172 -4.44 -1.08 -25.55
N ALA A 173 -5.65 -1.13 -26.09
CA ALA A 173 -6.49 -2.33 -26.10
C ALA A 173 -5.89 -3.43 -27.00
N ASP A 174 -4.86 -4.09 -26.50
CA ASP A 174 -4.15 -5.18 -27.16
C ASP A 174 -4.73 -6.53 -26.70
N LYS A 175 -5.48 -7.17 -27.62
CA LYS A 175 -6.17 -8.42 -27.31
C LYS A 175 -5.18 -9.56 -26.99
N GLU A 176 -4.05 -9.65 -27.67
CA GLU A 176 -3.06 -10.73 -27.44
C GLU A 176 -2.47 -10.61 -26.03
N LYS A 177 -2.10 -9.37 -25.61
CA LYS A 177 -1.62 -9.10 -24.26
C LYS A 177 -2.66 -9.38 -23.18
N ILE A 178 -3.91 -9.03 -23.44
CA ILE A 178 -5.03 -9.33 -22.52
C ILE A 178 -5.19 -10.85 -22.36
N ASP A 179 -5.18 -11.61 -23.46
CA ASP A 179 -5.28 -13.06 -23.43
C ASP A 179 -4.10 -13.69 -22.67
N GLU A 180 -2.87 -13.16 -22.82
CA GLU A 180 -1.68 -13.58 -22.06
C GLU A 180 -1.83 -13.34 -20.55
N ILE A 181 -2.35 -12.16 -20.16
CA ILE A 181 -2.59 -11.82 -18.75
C ILE A 181 -3.58 -12.83 -18.14
N PHE A 182 -4.70 -13.09 -18.79
CA PHE A 182 -5.68 -14.07 -18.32
C PHE A 182 -5.12 -15.50 -18.27
N ALA A 183 -4.36 -15.92 -19.26
CA ALA A 183 -3.72 -17.22 -19.27
C ALA A 183 -2.74 -17.39 -18.10
N ARG A 184 -1.93 -16.37 -17.82
CA ARG A 184 -0.99 -16.36 -16.68
C ARG A 184 -1.72 -16.40 -15.34
N ALA A 185 -2.80 -15.64 -15.18
CA ALA A 185 -3.61 -15.65 -13.97
C ALA A 185 -4.26 -17.04 -13.74
N ALA A 186 -4.82 -17.64 -14.80
CA ALA A 186 -5.40 -18.97 -14.73
C ALA A 186 -4.37 -20.05 -14.35
N GLN A 187 -3.15 -19.97 -14.87
CA GLN A 187 -2.06 -20.88 -14.50
C GLN A 187 -1.66 -20.77 -13.01
N LYS A 188 -1.73 -19.56 -12.45
CA LYS A 188 -1.49 -19.30 -11.03
C LYS A 188 -2.69 -19.65 -10.14
N GLY A 189 -3.82 -20.05 -10.72
CA GLY A 189 -5.06 -20.29 -9.99
C GLY A 189 -5.69 -19.03 -9.40
N ALA A 190 -5.35 -17.85 -9.92
CA ALA A 190 -5.88 -16.60 -9.43
C ALA A 190 -7.37 -16.47 -9.79
N PRO A 191 -8.27 -16.21 -8.82
CA PRO A 191 -9.71 -16.10 -9.08
C PRO A 191 -10.07 -14.81 -9.83
N MET A 192 -9.19 -13.82 -9.79
CA MET A 192 -9.35 -12.50 -10.42
C MET A 192 -7.99 -11.97 -10.86
N VAL A 193 -7.98 -11.13 -11.88
CA VAL A 193 -6.81 -10.34 -12.28
C VAL A 193 -7.24 -8.92 -12.59
N CYS A 194 -6.53 -7.95 -11.99
CA CYS A 194 -6.66 -6.53 -12.31
C CYS A 194 -5.52 -6.12 -13.24
N PHE A 195 -5.81 -5.24 -14.17
CA PHE A 195 -4.80 -4.61 -15.03
C PHE A 195 -5.20 -3.15 -15.29
N GLN A 196 -4.22 -2.33 -15.64
CA GLN A 196 -4.40 -0.89 -15.88
C GLN A 196 -4.14 -0.56 -17.35
N CYS A 197 -4.84 0.47 -17.89
CA CYS A 197 -4.66 0.98 -19.25
C CYS A 197 -4.73 2.52 -19.30
#